data_fa21904e6ce564aded6fb8d33e2bfd70
#
_entry.id   fa21904e6ce564aded6fb8d33e2bfd70
#
_cell.length_a   1.000
_cell.length_b   1.000
_cell.length_c   1.000
_cell.angle_alpha   90.00
_cell.angle_beta   90.00
_cell.angle_gamma   90.00
#
_symmetry.space_group_name_H-M   'P 1'
#
loop_
_entity.id
_entity.type
_entity.pdbx_description
1 polymer ?
#
loop_
_entity_poly.entity_id
_entity_poly.type
_entity_poly.pdbx_seq_one_letter_code
_entity_poly.pdbx_strand_id
1 'polypeptide(L)'
;MKANKFFAIAFAALTMVGLNACKDKNNGGDGNEPTKPGQEAELALNPTSLQLEVGQEGTITATIEVAFESANPAVATVTPANDGKSAKVTAVAEGNAVITAKSQGGQAKTCVVAVKKAGGEGGGGAQLKGSQVWPIALDGTTADANASKIVADFRPNDVDQFLYFWDNAGVTTYNAGTASGLNFYGNGDGYTAMVVGNLGWAGAGFCLTDKGTGWQAAEALRAAIVANPDDYFLHLAIKSTDNYSHCFYMFGSEATKFVLGKNAVYDGPIYNDFTRDGSWAEFDIPMSAYASALANTTCAAGVNVFVALTEGVAGAQLNLDAVYFYKK
;
A
#
# COMPACT_ATOMS: atom_id res chain seq x y z
N MET A 1 2.05 -20.70 30.74
CA MET A 1 3.07 -19.70 31.10
C MET A 1 4.40 -20.13 30.52
N LYS A 2 4.86 -19.59 29.43
CA LYS A 2 6.26 -19.58 28.99
C LYS A 2 6.42 -18.34 28.12
N ALA A 3 7.24 -17.41 28.62
CA ALA A 3 7.58 -16.16 27.97
C ALA A 3 8.48 -16.43 26.75
N ASN A 4 8.12 -15.97 25.59
CA ASN A 4 8.99 -15.95 24.43
C ASN A 4 9.71 -14.62 24.35
N LYS A 5 11.03 -14.72 24.38
CA LYS A 5 12.00 -13.64 24.34
C LYS A 5 12.04 -13.03 22.94
N PHE A 6 11.88 -11.73 22.87
CA PHE A 6 12.18 -10.92 21.70
C PHE A 6 13.68 -10.97 21.39
N PHE A 7 14.05 -11.38 20.18
CA PHE A 7 15.38 -11.20 19.65
C PHE A 7 15.40 -9.93 18.81
N ALA A 8 16.04 -8.90 19.35
CA ALA A 8 16.41 -7.72 18.60
C ALA A 8 17.65 -8.03 17.75
N ILE A 9 17.54 -7.96 16.43
CA ILE A 9 18.70 -8.03 15.54
C ILE A 9 19.22 -6.61 15.37
N ALA A 10 20.35 -6.32 15.99
CA ALA A 10 21.10 -5.10 15.82
C ALA A 10 21.84 -5.14 14.46
N PHE A 11 21.56 -4.20 13.59
CA PHE A 11 22.39 -3.92 12.43
C PHE A 11 23.67 -3.22 12.88
N ALA A 12 24.78 -3.91 12.78
CA ALA A 12 26.10 -3.32 12.99
C ALA A 12 26.50 -2.52 11.74
N ALA A 13 26.52 -1.21 11.89
CA ALA A 13 27.14 -0.34 10.90
C ALA A 13 28.67 -0.47 11.02
N LEU A 14 29.29 -1.01 9.99
CA LEU A 14 30.74 -1.09 9.88
C LEU A 14 31.27 0.26 9.38
N THR A 15 31.71 1.10 10.32
CA THR A 15 32.48 2.31 10.02
C THR A 15 33.93 1.95 9.73
N MET A 16 34.36 2.09 8.48
CA MET A 16 35.78 2.05 8.16
C MET A 16 36.42 3.38 8.54
N VAL A 17 37.23 3.32 9.57
CA VAL A 17 38.13 4.41 9.97
C VAL A 17 39.32 4.43 9.01
N GLY A 18 39.45 5.49 8.25
CA GLY A 18 40.63 5.75 7.44
C GLY A 18 41.80 6.16 8.33
N LEU A 19 42.88 5.38 8.28
CA LEU A 19 44.17 5.76 8.91
C LEU A 19 44.89 6.74 8.01
N ASN A 20 44.98 7.99 8.47
CA ASN A 20 45.99 8.94 7.99
C ASN A 20 47.32 8.62 8.64
N ALA A 21 48.30 8.32 7.87
CA ALA A 21 49.71 8.39 8.33
C ALA A 21 50.64 8.91 7.25
N CYS A 22 51.30 9.95 7.71
CA CYS A 22 52.65 10.42 7.40
C CYS A 22 52.88 11.35 6.21
N LYS A 23 53.14 12.51 6.67
CA LYS A 23 53.85 13.62 6.05
C LYS A 23 55.33 13.27 5.90
N ASP A 24 55.89 13.42 4.71
CA ASP A 24 57.29 13.76 4.56
C ASP A 24 57.49 14.75 3.42
N LYS A 25 58.34 15.73 3.76
CA LYS A 25 58.79 16.82 2.89
C LYS A 25 59.96 16.36 2.06
N ASN A 26 60.00 16.65 0.82
CA ASN A 26 60.95 17.46 0.06
C ASN A 26 61.14 17.02 -1.37
N ASN A 27 61.06 18.03 -2.19
CA ASN A 27 61.93 18.37 -3.32
C ASN A 27 61.66 17.74 -4.69
N GLY A 28 61.21 18.61 -5.57
CA GLY A 28 61.72 18.91 -6.91
C GLY A 28 61.74 17.80 -7.93
N GLY A 29 60.97 17.97 -9.00
CA GLY A 29 61.25 17.29 -10.23
C GLY A 29 60.00 16.98 -11.07
N ASP A 30 59.91 17.66 -12.14
CA ASP A 30 59.11 17.46 -13.35
C ASP A 30 58.42 16.14 -13.55
N GLY A 31 57.19 16.22 -13.98
CA GLY A 31 56.72 15.28 -14.98
C GLY A 31 55.59 14.34 -14.58
N ASN A 32 54.46 14.61 -15.16
CA ASN A 32 53.38 13.65 -15.40
C ASN A 32 52.80 12.88 -14.21
N GLU A 33 51.94 13.54 -13.47
CA GLU A 33 50.96 12.80 -12.66
C GLU A 33 50.09 11.96 -13.58
N PRO A 34 50.00 10.64 -13.38
CA PRO A 34 49.01 9.84 -14.08
C PRO A 34 47.62 10.33 -13.61
N THR A 35 46.88 10.89 -14.56
CA THR A 35 45.45 11.20 -14.35
C THR A 35 44.78 9.99 -13.78
N LYS A 36 44.30 10.12 -12.56
CA LYS A 36 43.41 9.15 -11.88
C LYS A 36 42.33 8.75 -12.88
N PRO A 37 42.05 7.46 -13.11
CA PRO A 37 40.96 7.02 -13.99
C PRO A 37 39.71 7.74 -13.57
N GLY A 38 39.07 8.44 -14.52
CA GLY A 38 37.91 9.29 -14.26
C GLY A 38 36.86 8.51 -13.47
N GLN A 39 36.47 9.04 -12.33
CA GLN A 39 35.32 8.55 -11.57
C GLN A 39 34.12 8.79 -12.50
N GLU A 40 33.55 7.71 -13.06
CA GLU A 40 32.36 7.82 -13.90
C GLU A 40 31.27 8.53 -13.08
N ALA A 41 30.66 9.55 -13.65
CA ALA A 41 29.60 10.30 -12.99
C ALA A 41 28.47 9.33 -12.61
N GLU A 42 28.00 9.43 -11.38
CA GLU A 42 26.93 8.54 -10.88
C GLU A 42 25.59 8.87 -11.55
N LEU A 43 24.92 7.82 -12.04
CA LEU A 43 23.58 7.93 -12.60
C LEU A 43 22.56 8.19 -11.49
N ALA A 44 21.84 9.29 -11.59
CA ALA A 44 20.63 9.57 -10.81
C ALA A 44 19.49 9.99 -11.74
N LEU A 45 18.26 9.67 -11.36
CA LEU A 45 17.05 10.10 -12.04
C LEU A 45 16.27 11.09 -11.22
N ASN A 46 15.64 12.04 -11.89
CA ASN A 46 14.69 12.98 -11.29
C ASN A 46 13.52 13.26 -12.25
N PRO A 47 12.28 13.02 -11.82
CA PRO A 47 11.88 12.33 -10.61
C PRO A 47 12.10 10.81 -10.69
N THR A 48 12.06 10.14 -9.53
CA THR A 48 12.07 8.67 -9.44
C THR A 48 10.68 8.05 -9.51
N SER A 49 9.65 8.89 -9.48
CA SER A 49 8.25 8.49 -9.72
C SER A 49 7.48 9.59 -10.44
N LEU A 50 6.52 9.21 -11.29
CA LEU A 50 5.61 10.09 -12.00
C LEU A 50 4.18 9.61 -11.80
N GLN A 51 3.26 10.55 -11.58
CA GLN A 51 1.83 10.31 -11.66
C GLN A 51 1.27 11.10 -12.84
N LEU A 52 0.62 10.42 -13.77
CA LEU A 52 0.07 11.02 -14.99
C LEU A 52 -1.36 10.53 -15.20
N GLU A 53 -2.19 11.32 -15.86
CA GLU A 53 -3.45 10.85 -16.41
C GLU A 53 -3.26 10.36 -17.85
N VAL A 54 -4.11 9.44 -18.30
CA VAL A 54 -4.09 8.98 -19.69
C VAL A 54 -4.11 10.18 -20.63
N GLY A 55 -3.13 10.25 -21.52
CA GLY A 55 -2.91 11.37 -22.44
C GLY A 55 -2.00 12.48 -21.90
N GLN A 56 -1.67 12.49 -20.61
CA GLN A 56 -0.70 13.44 -20.05
C GLN A 56 0.74 13.05 -20.34
N GLU A 57 1.61 14.03 -20.28
CA GLU A 57 3.06 13.87 -20.49
C GLU A 57 3.83 14.34 -19.26
N GLY A 58 4.89 13.63 -18.94
CA GLY A 58 5.85 13.99 -17.89
C GLY A 58 7.28 13.92 -18.42
N THR A 59 8.23 14.49 -17.70
CA THR A 59 9.65 14.46 -18.09
C THR A 59 10.47 13.81 -16.98
N ILE A 60 11.39 12.93 -17.36
CA ILE A 60 12.42 12.34 -16.52
C ILE A 60 13.77 12.86 -16.97
N THR A 61 14.62 13.24 -16.02
CA THR A 61 15.99 13.67 -16.29
C THR A 61 17.01 12.74 -15.64
N ALA A 62 18.15 12.54 -16.29
CA ALA A 62 19.28 11.76 -15.80
C ALA A 62 20.52 12.65 -15.67
N THR A 63 21.39 12.35 -14.72
CA THR A 63 22.65 13.10 -14.50
C THR A 63 23.68 12.85 -15.62
N ILE A 64 23.60 11.71 -16.29
CA ILE A 64 24.49 11.29 -17.39
C ILE A 64 23.67 10.80 -18.57
N GLU A 65 24.32 10.61 -19.74
CA GLU A 65 23.65 10.03 -20.91
C GLU A 65 23.22 8.59 -20.68
N VAL A 66 21.96 8.29 -21.04
CA VAL A 66 21.31 6.99 -20.83
C VAL A 66 20.38 6.64 -21.99
N ALA A 67 20.14 5.36 -22.15
CA ALA A 67 19.01 4.85 -22.92
C ALA A 67 17.81 4.67 -21.97
N PHE A 68 16.63 5.15 -22.39
CA PHE A 68 15.38 4.99 -21.65
C PHE A 68 14.52 3.91 -22.30
N GLU A 69 13.94 3.04 -21.48
CA GLU A 69 13.06 1.97 -21.93
C GLU A 69 11.88 1.82 -20.97
N SER A 70 10.67 1.60 -21.52
CA SER A 70 9.48 1.29 -20.75
C SER A 70 9.28 -0.22 -20.67
N ALA A 71 9.11 -0.74 -19.45
CA ALA A 71 8.77 -2.14 -19.22
C ALA A 71 7.31 -2.46 -19.62
N ASN A 72 6.44 -1.44 -19.70
CA ASN A 72 5.04 -1.60 -20.12
C ASN A 72 4.60 -0.44 -21.04
N PRO A 73 4.96 -0.47 -22.34
CA PRO A 73 4.61 0.59 -23.28
C PRO A 73 3.09 0.73 -23.52
N ALA A 74 2.30 -0.29 -23.20
CA ALA A 74 0.84 -0.22 -23.28
C ALA A 74 0.25 0.72 -22.21
N VAL A 75 0.95 0.94 -21.10
CA VAL A 75 0.56 1.84 -20.01
C VAL A 75 1.25 3.20 -20.16
N ALA A 76 2.56 3.22 -20.36
CA ALA A 76 3.31 4.46 -20.57
C ALA A 76 4.45 4.25 -21.56
N THR A 77 4.52 5.12 -22.57
CA THR A 77 5.66 5.16 -23.51
C THR A 77 6.71 6.16 -23.06
N VAL A 78 7.96 5.96 -23.49
CA VAL A 78 9.06 6.87 -23.23
C VAL A 78 9.74 7.27 -24.54
N THR A 79 9.93 8.57 -24.73
CA THR A 79 10.61 9.13 -25.90
C THR A 79 11.84 9.91 -25.43
N PRO A 80 13.06 9.38 -25.64
CA PRO A 80 14.29 10.09 -25.30
C PRO A 80 14.44 11.40 -26.07
N ALA A 81 14.98 12.40 -25.40
CA ALA A 81 15.39 13.65 -26.04
C ALA A 81 16.79 13.52 -26.66
N ASN A 82 17.14 14.44 -27.54
CA ASN A 82 18.42 14.42 -28.27
C ASN A 82 19.66 14.62 -27.37
N ASP A 83 19.47 15.10 -26.15
CA ASP A 83 20.55 15.28 -25.16
C ASP A 83 21.00 13.98 -24.50
N GLY A 84 20.27 12.86 -24.70
CA GLY A 84 20.51 11.58 -24.06
C GLY A 84 20.34 11.60 -22.54
N LYS A 85 19.95 12.74 -21.96
CA LYS A 85 19.82 12.92 -20.50
C LYS A 85 18.39 13.18 -20.04
N SER A 86 17.49 13.35 -20.96
CA SER A 86 16.08 13.54 -20.64
C SER A 86 15.20 12.68 -21.53
N ALA A 87 14.01 12.38 -21.04
CA ALA A 87 13.01 11.66 -21.80
C ALA A 87 11.62 12.15 -21.43
N LYS A 88 10.76 12.23 -22.45
CA LYS A 88 9.35 12.48 -22.31
C LYS A 88 8.62 11.15 -22.10
N VAL A 89 7.81 11.07 -21.06
CA VAL A 89 6.94 9.93 -20.76
C VAL A 89 5.53 10.33 -21.13
N THR A 90 4.85 9.54 -21.94
CA THR A 90 3.45 9.75 -22.32
C THR A 90 2.60 8.62 -21.74
N ALA A 91 1.58 9.00 -20.98
CA ALA A 91 0.62 8.07 -20.38
C ALA A 91 -0.37 7.58 -21.46
N VAL A 92 -0.46 6.26 -21.66
CA VAL A 92 -1.26 5.63 -22.74
C VAL A 92 -2.54 5.02 -22.20
N ALA A 93 -2.46 4.24 -21.12
CA ALA A 93 -3.59 3.57 -20.48
C ALA A 93 -3.40 3.51 -18.96
N GLU A 94 -4.47 3.35 -18.23
CA GLU A 94 -4.45 3.19 -16.76
C GLU A 94 -3.58 1.99 -16.36
N GLY A 95 -2.78 2.16 -15.30
CA GLY A 95 -1.90 1.13 -14.77
C GLY A 95 -0.55 1.66 -14.32
N ASN A 96 0.39 0.75 -14.11
CA ASN A 96 1.76 1.06 -13.74
C ASN A 96 2.76 0.64 -14.82
N ALA A 97 3.74 1.50 -15.03
CA ALA A 97 4.89 1.20 -15.89
C ALA A 97 6.18 1.55 -15.13
N VAL A 98 7.24 0.83 -15.43
CA VAL A 98 8.59 1.15 -14.93
C VAL A 98 9.42 1.63 -16.12
N ILE A 99 9.93 2.85 -16.03
CA ILE A 99 10.91 3.36 -17.01
C ILE A 99 12.30 3.09 -16.46
N THR A 100 13.09 2.36 -17.22
CA THR A 100 14.49 2.08 -16.90
C THR A 100 15.39 2.99 -17.70
N ALA A 101 16.31 3.68 -17.03
CA ALA A 101 17.40 4.43 -17.63
C ALA A 101 18.71 3.66 -17.44
N LYS A 102 19.43 3.39 -18.54
CA LYS A 102 20.66 2.59 -18.54
C LYS A 102 21.79 3.33 -19.25
N SER A 103 22.91 3.54 -18.55
CA SER A 103 24.10 4.15 -19.12
C SER A 103 24.93 3.15 -19.93
N GLN A 104 25.82 3.64 -20.78
CA GLN A 104 26.78 2.81 -21.52
C GLN A 104 27.73 2.07 -20.55
N GLY A 105 28.06 2.66 -19.40
CA GLY A 105 28.86 2.05 -18.36
C GLY A 105 28.12 0.98 -17.53
N GLY A 106 26.86 0.65 -17.86
CA GLY A 106 26.08 -0.41 -17.21
C GLY A 106 25.34 0.01 -15.95
N GLN A 107 25.43 1.27 -15.52
CA GLN A 107 24.60 1.78 -14.41
C GLN A 107 23.13 1.81 -14.86
N ALA A 108 22.22 1.41 -13.98
CA ALA A 108 20.78 1.44 -14.25
C ALA A 108 20.01 2.04 -13.07
N LYS A 109 19.00 2.85 -13.37
CA LYS A 109 18.04 3.41 -12.40
C LYS A 109 16.65 3.35 -13.01
N THR A 110 15.63 3.35 -12.13
CA THR A 110 14.23 3.24 -12.56
C THR A 110 13.40 4.42 -12.06
N CYS A 111 12.38 4.76 -12.85
CA CYS A 111 11.31 5.66 -12.47
C CYS A 111 9.99 4.90 -12.58
N VAL A 112 9.19 4.91 -11.51
CA VAL A 112 7.85 4.31 -11.51
C VAL A 112 6.86 5.32 -12.06
N VAL A 113 6.08 4.92 -13.07
CA VAL A 113 5.04 5.75 -13.68
C VAL A 113 3.68 5.14 -13.35
N ALA A 114 2.88 5.87 -12.60
CA ALA A 114 1.50 5.51 -12.31
C ALA A 114 0.58 6.34 -13.23
N VAL A 115 -0.23 5.66 -14.04
CA VAL A 115 -1.17 6.30 -14.98
C VAL A 115 -2.60 6.10 -14.50
N LYS A 116 -3.30 7.21 -14.31
CA LYS A 116 -4.73 7.27 -13.95
C LYS A 116 -5.60 7.38 -15.22
N LYS A 117 -6.85 6.96 -15.13
CA LYS A 117 -7.83 7.16 -16.20
C LYS A 117 -8.01 8.65 -16.48
N ALA A 118 -8.06 9.03 -17.76
CA ALA A 118 -8.34 10.43 -18.15
C ALA A 118 -9.73 10.86 -17.66
N GLY A 119 -9.78 12.00 -16.94
CA GLY A 119 -11.05 12.54 -16.42
C GLY A 119 -11.45 12.04 -15.03
N GLY A 120 -10.58 11.27 -14.33
CA GLY A 120 -10.64 11.18 -12.87
C GLY A 120 -10.14 12.50 -12.29
N GLU A 121 -10.98 13.23 -11.59
CA GLU A 121 -10.69 14.56 -11.06
C GLU A 121 -9.33 14.56 -10.36
N GLY A 122 -8.39 15.32 -10.92
CA GLY A 122 -7.03 15.39 -10.44
C GLY A 122 -6.93 16.08 -9.09
N GLY A 123 -6.15 15.50 -8.18
CA GLY A 123 -5.54 16.24 -7.07
C GLY A 123 -6.42 16.68 -5.90
N GLY A 124 -7.69 16.33 -5.87
CA GLY A 124 -8.52 16.41 -4.67
C GLY A 124 -8.95 15.00 -4.34
N GLY A 125 -8.64 14.49 -3.16
CA GLY A 125 -9.01 13.14 -2.74
C GLY A 125 -10.47 12.83 -3.07
N ALA A 126 -10.74 11.59 -3.49
CA ALA A 126 -12.08 11.15 -3.85
C ALA A 126 -13.07 11.42 -2.72
N GLN A 127 -14.29 11.79 -3.08
CA GLN A 127 -15.34 11.99 -2.08
C GLN A 127 -15.81 10.66 -1.53
N LEU A 128 -15.62 10.46 -0.23
CA LEU A 128 -16.12 9.28 0.46
C LEU A 128 -17.66 9.30 0.53
N LYS A 129 -18.25 8.11 0.47
CA LYS A 129 -19.69 7.93 0.63
C LYS A 129 -20.13 8.37 2.03
N GLY A 130 -21.37 8.82 2.13
CA GLY A 130 -21.99 9.19 3.40
C GLY A 130 -21.67 10.58 3.92
N SER A 131 -22.37 10.93 5.00
CA SER A 131 -22.25 12.21 5.72
C SER A 131 -21.22 12.17 6.86
N GLN A 132 -20.96 10.99 7.41
CA GLN A 132 -19.99 10.70 8.46
C GLN A 132 -19.22 9.44 8.09
N VAL A 133 -17.91 9.41 8.38
CA VAL A 133 -17.03 8.30 8.03
C VAL A 133 -16.07 7.93 9.17
N TRP A 134 -15.67 6.67 9.22
CA TRP A 134 -14.70 6.08 10.15
C TRP A 134 -13.70 5.26 9.33
N PRO A 135 -12.61 5.87 8.84
CA PRO A 135 -11.62 5.20 8.00
C PRO A 135 -10.83 4.15 8.79
N ILE A 136 -10.51 3.04 8.12
CA ILE A 136 -9.74 1.91 8.64
C ILE A 136 -8.50 1.66 7.77
N ALA A 137 -8.70 1.50 6.45
CA ALA A 137 -7.64 1.42 5.45
C ALA A 137 -7.96 2.42 4.36
N LEU A 138 -7.32 3.57 4.40
CA LEU A 138 -7.55 4.69 3.51
C LEU A 138 -6.26 5.50 3.39
N ASP A 139 -5.95 5.95 2.19
CA ASP A 139 -4.80 6.79 1.92
C ASP A 139 -4.91 8.19 2.55
N GLY A 140 -3.75 8.82 2.77
CA GLY A 140 -3.67 10.14 3.39
C GLY A 140 -4.35 11.22 2.56
N THR A 141 -4.14 11.22 1.25
CA THR A 141 -4.70 12.22 0.33
C THR A 141 -6.22 12.21 0.36
N THR A 142 -6.84 11.02 0.28
CA THR A 142 -8.30 10.88 0.34
C THR A 142 -8.85 11.22 1.72
N ALA A 143 -8.16 10.84 2.80
CA ALA A 143 -8.59 11.18 4.14
C ALA A 143 -8.55 12.69 4.39
N ASP A 144 -7.50 13.38 3.99
CA ASP A 144 -7.35 14.82 4.15
C ASP A 144 -8.45 15.59 3.39
N ALA A 145 -8.77 15.16 2.18
CA ALA A 145 -9.85 15.75 1.39
C ALA A 145 -11.25 15.54 2.01
N ASN A 146 -11.42 14.55 2.88
CA ASN A 146 -12.68 14.23 3.57
C ASN A 146 -12.62 14.47 5.09
N ALA A 147 -11.64 15.22 5.59
CA ALA A 147 -11.41 15.43 7.01
C ALA A 147 -12.66 15.93 7.77
N SER A 148 -13.50 16.75 7.13
CA SER A 148 -14.75 17.26 7.72
C SER A 148 -15.82 16.18 7.97
N LYS A 149 -15.73 15.03 7.32
CA LYS A 149 -16.63 13.88 7.50
C LYS A 149 -16.11 12.87 8.51
N ILE A 150 -14.81 12.89 8.83
CA ILE A 150 -14.20 11.89 9.72
C ILE A 150 -14.61 12.15 11.16
N VAL A 151 -15.31 11.19 11.74
CA VAL A 151 -15.77 11.24 13.14
C VAL A 151 -14.71 10.68 14.07
N ALA A 152 -14.11 9.55 13.70
CA ALA A 152 -12.96 8.97 14.35
C ALA A 152 -12.11 8.23 13.30
N ASP A 153 -10.82 8.32 13.44
CA ASP A 153 -9.85 7.72 12.52
C ASP A 153 -9.30 6.43 13.14
N PHE A 154 -9.50 5.30 12.48
CA PHE A 154 -9.03 3.98 12.89
C PHE A 154 -7.85 3.48 12.04
N ARG A 155 -7.31 4.33 11.18
CA ARG A 155 -6.16 3.96 10.34
C ARG A 155 -4.93 3.69 11.21
N PRO A 156 -4.08 2.73 10.84
CA PRO A 156 -2.83 2.47 11.53
C PRO A 156 -1.95 3.73 11.61
N ASN A 157 -1.39 3.99 12.79
CA ASN A 157 -0.55 5.15 13.06
C ASN A 157 0.74 4.78 13.81
N ASP A 158 0.99 3.48 14.06
CA ASP A 158 2.15 2.91 14.76
C ASP A 158 2.37 3.45 16.19
N VAL A 159 1.36 4.08 16.78
CA VAL A 159 1.39 4.60 18.15
C VAL A 159 0.41 3.83 19.05
N ASP A 160 -0.86 3.80 18.66
CA ASP A 160 -1.95 3.17 19.40
C ASP A 160 -2.93 2.40 18.48
N GLN A 161 -2.74 2.49 17.18
CA GLN A 161 -3.51 1.82 16.15
C GLN A 161 -2.54 1.10 15.21
N PHE A 162 -2.69 -0.23 15.09
CA PHE A 162 -1.72 -1.06 14.39
C PHE A 162 -2.39 -1.95 13.35
N LEU A 163 -1.70 -2.13 12.23
CA LEU A 163 -1.99 -3.18 11.28
C LEU A 163 -1.12 -4.39 11.61
N TYR A 164 -1.76 -5.47 12.00
CA TYR A 164 -1.11 -6.76 12.24
C TYR A 164 -1.37 -7.72 11.09
N PHE A 165 -0.37 -8.51 10.80
CA PHE A 165 -0.47 -9.59 9.84
C PHE A 165 -0.21 -10.92 10.52
N TRP A 166 -0.99 -11.91 10.15
CA TRP A 166 -0.81 -13.27 10.63
C TRP A 166 -0.26 -14.12 9.50
N ASP A 167 0.95 -14.64 9.71
CA ASP A 167 1.41 -15.85 9.09
C ASP A 167 1.38 -16.93 10.16
N ASN A 168 0.97 -18.06 9.81
CA ASN A 168 0.70 -19.09 10.78
C ASN A 168 1.87 -20.00 11.08
N ALA A 169 3.10 -19.64 11.02
CA ALA A 169 4.17 -20.55 11.43
C ALA A 169 5.58 -20.01 11.31
N GLY A 170 5.76 -18.73 11.34
CA GLY A 170 7.09 -18.16 11.16
C GLY A 170 7.68 -18.42 9.78
N VAL A 171 6.86 -18.74 8.82
CA VAL A 171 7.24 -18.78 7.42
C VAL A 171 6.98 -17.43 6.83
N THR A 172 8.00 -16.64 6.75
CA THR A 172 8.02 -15.28 6.21
C THR A 172 7.79 -15.27 4.70
N THR A 173 6.63 -15.59 4.25
CA THR A 173 6.35 -15.59 2.81
C THR A 173 5.22 -14.67 2.44
N TYR A 174 4.62 -13.97 3.38
CA TYR A 174 3.73 -12.92 3.02
C TYR A 174 4.41 -11.57 3.15
N ASN A 175 4.15 -10.71 2.21
CA ASN A 175 4.56 -9.33 2.25
C ASN A 175 3.38 -8.49 2.71
N ALA A 176 3.44 -8.15 3.98
CA ALA A 176 2.41 -7.38 4.60
C ALA A 176 2.85 -5.93 4.63
N GLY A 177 2.15 -5.10 3.93
CA GLY A 177 2.47 -3.69 3.94
C GLY A 177 1.74 -2.93 2.87
N THR A 178 2.16 -1.69 2.69
CA THR A 178 1.68 -0.86 1.61
C THR A 178 2.37 -1.26 0.33
N ALA A 179 1.63 -1.80 -0.63
CA ALA A 179 2.13 -1.99 -1.98
C ALA A 179 2.18 -0.64 -2.70
N SER A 180 3.23 -0.42 -3.48
CA SER A 180 3.32 0.74 -4.35
C SER A 180 2.36 0.65 -5.52
N GLY A 181 1.82 1.76 -5.95
CA GLY A 181 0.95 1.87 -7.12
C GLY A 181 -0.34 2.62 -6.82
N LEU A 182 -1.22 2.66 -7.82
CA LEU A 182 -2.50 3.33 -7.66
C LEU A 182 -3.42 2.55 -6.73
N ASN A 183 -3.93 3.25 -5.73
CA ASN A 183 -4.96 2.75 -4.84
C ASN A 183 -6.35 2.76 -5.50
N PHE A 184 -7.39 2.44 -4.75
CA PHE A 184 -8.76 2.41 -5.28
C PHE A 184 -9.21 3.78 -5.83
N TYR A 185 -8.83 4.86 -5.16
CA TYR A 185 -9.16 6.23 -5.61
C TYR A 185 -8.20 6.79 -6.65
N GLY A 186 -7.27 5.99 -7.15
CA GLY A 186 -6.32 6.39 -8.18
C GLY A 186 -5.19 7.29 -7.67
N ASN A 187 -4.96 7.37 -6.37
CA ASN A 187 -3.80 8.03 -5.77
C ASN A 187 -2.60 7.09 -5.73
N GLY A 188 -1.39 7.63 -5.78
CA GLY A 188 -0.15 6.86 -5.70
C GLY A 188 0.28 6.49 -4.27
N ASP A 189 -0.57 6.72 -3.28
CA ASP A 189 -0.29 6.50 -1.85
C ASP A 189 -0.21 5.01 -1.45
N GLY A 190 -0.53 4.13 -2.40
CA GLY A 190 -0.46 2.68 -2.20
C GLY A 190 -1.73 2.10 -1.54
N TYR A 191 -1.66 0.81 -1.23
CA TYR A 191 -2.74 0.02 -0.65
C TYR A 191 -2.18 -1.13 0.18
N THR A 192 -3.02 -1.76 1.01
CA THR A 192 -2.62 -2.94 1.78
C THR A 192 -2.60 -4.17 0.88
N ALA A 193 -1.45 -4.86 0.81
CA ALA A 193 -1.30 -6.11 0.08
C ALA A 193 -1.12 -7.28 1.06
N MET A 194 -1.92 -8.31 0.90
CA MET A 194 -1.82 -9.56 1.64
C MET A 194 -1.38 -10.66 0.66
N VAL A 195 -0.29 -11.34 0.97
CA VAL A 195 0.24 -12.43 0.14
C VAL A 195 0.25 -13.71 0.94
N VAL A 196 -0.41 -14.72 0.43
CA VAL A 196 -0.49 -16.04 1.07
C VAL A 196 0.89 -16.70 1.10
N GLY A 197 1.26 -17.18 2.26
CA GLY A 197 2.47 -17.98 2.47
C GLY A 197 2.25 -19.47 2.22
N ASN A 198 3.19 -20.29 2.71
CA ASN A 198 3.18 -21.74 2.50
C ASN A 198 2.06 -22.48 3.26
N LEU A 199 1.32 -21.79 4.12
CA LEU A 199 0.26 -22.41 4.94
C LEU A 199 -1.13 -22.36 4.31
N GLY A 200 -1.23 -21.78 3.12
CA GLY A 200 -2.48 -21.75 2.39
C GLY A 200 -3.46 -20.64 2.82
N TRP A 201 -3.03 -19.71 3.69
CA TRP A 201 -3.83 -18.55 4.07
C TRP A 201 -2.95 -17.38 4.57
N ALA A 202 -3.52 -16.18 4.58
CA ALA A 202 -2.96 -14.99 5.20
C ALA A 202 -4.09 -14.18 5.86
N GLY A 203 -3.74 -13.38 6.87
CA GLY A 203 -4.69 -12.53 7.57
C GLY A 203 -4.11 -11.18 7.94
N ALA A 204 -4.97 -10.17 7.99
CA ALA A 204 -4.66 -8.82 8.45
C ALA A 204 -5.71 -8.36 9.46
N GLY A 205 -5.26 -7.73 10.54
CA GLY A 205 -6.13 -7.16 11.57
C GLY A 205 -5.77 -5.71 11.88
N PHE A 206 -6.77 -4.85 11.89
CA PHE A 206 -6.65 -3.44 12.24
C PHE A 206 -7.01 -3.26 13.72
N CYS A 207 -6.00 -3.17 14.56
CA CYS A 207 -6.12 -3.25 16.02
C CYS A 207 -6.08 -1.86 16.66
N LEU A 208 -7.02 -1.63 17.60
CA LEU A 208 -7.11 -0.44 18.43
C LEU A 208 -6.67 -0.79 19.86
N THR A 209 -5.50 -0.34 20.28
CA THR A 209 -4.89 -0.73 21.56
C THR A 209 -5.36 0.11 22.75
N ASP A 210 -4.90 -0.25 23.94
CA ASP A 210 -5.13 0.47 25.19
C ASP A 210 -4.31 1.75 25.36
N LYS A 211 -3.38 2.01 24.46
CA LYS A 211 -2.55 3.21 24.47
C LYS A 211 -3.29 4.48 24.05
N GLY A 212 -4.43 4.31 23.34
CA GLY A 212 -5.27 5.38 22.85
C GLY A 212 -6.75 5.19 23.16
N THR A 213 -7.57 6.06 22.60
CA THR A 213 -9.02 6.07 22.78
C THR A 213 -9.79 5.53 21.57
N GLY A 214 -9.10 4.99 20.56
CA GLY A 214 -9.72 4.49 19.33
C GLY A 214 -10.74 3.37 19.59
N TRP A 215 -10.48 2.48 20.55
CA TRP A 215 -11.40 1.41 20.90
C TRP A 215 -12.72 1.92 21.54
N GLN A 216 -12.70 3.03 22.31
CA GLN A 216 -13.93 3.66 22.81
C GLN A 216 -14.73 4.28 21.65
N ALA A 217 -14.05 4.89 20.67
CA ALA A 217 -14.70 5.41 19.47
C ALA A 217 -15.32 4.28 18.63
N ALA A 218 -14.65 3.12 18.53
CA ALA A 218 -15.20 1.93 17.88
C ALA A 218 -16.43 1.37 18.62
N GLU A 219 -16.40 1.36 19.95
CA GLU A 219 -17.58 0.98 20.75
C GLU A 219 -18.76 1.96 20.56
N ALA A 220 -18.47 3.27 20.49
CA ALA A 220 -19.50 4.27 20.20
C ALA A 220 -20.10 4.08 18.80
N LEU A 221 -19.28 3.80 17.79
CA LEU A 221 -19.73 3.48 16.44
C LEU A 221 -20.59 2.20 16.43
N ARG A 222 -20.12 1.12 17.06
CA ARG A 222 -20.87 -0.13 17.19
C ARG A 222 -22.26 0.10 17.82
N ALA A 223 -22.31 0.85 18.92
CA ALA A 223 -23.57 1.17 19.61
C ALA A 223 -24.51 2.01 18.70
N ALA A 224 -23.97 2.96 17.94
CA ALA A 224 -24.73 3.77 16.99
C ALA A 224 -25.30 2.92 15.84
N ILE A 225 -24.51 1.96 15.33
CA ILE A 225 -24.96 0.98 14.32
C ILE A 225 -26.11 0.15 14.88
N VAL A 226 -25.98 -0.38 16.10
CA VAL A 226 -27.06 -1.19 16.73
C VAL A 226 -28.35 -0.39 16.90
N ALA A 227 -28.24 0.89 17.23
CA ALA A 227 -29.39 1.76 17.40
C ALA A 227 -30.12 2.10 16.08
N ASN A 228 -29.38 2.24 14.97
CA ASN A 228 -29.90 2.65 13.66
C ASN A 228 -29.19 1.89 12.52
N PRO A 229 -29.36 0.57 12.43
CA PRO A 229 -28.52 -0.25 11.57
C PRO A 229 -28.69 0.01 10.07
N ASP A 230 -29.85 0.52 9.64
CA ASP A 230 -30.13 0.83 8.23
C ASP A 230 -29.42 2.08 7.74
N ASP A 231 -28.90 2.92 8.64
CA ASP A 231 -28.18 4.13 8.29
C ASP A 231 -26.70 3.88 8.00
N TYR A 232 -26.14 2.74 8.38
CA TYR A 232 -24.71 2.48 8.35
C TYR A 232 -24.32 1.38 7.37
N PHE A 233 -23.14 1.57 6.77
CA PHE A 233 -22.51 0.64 5.83
C PHE A 233 -21.02 0.51 6.15
N LEU A 234 -20.46 -0.65 5.83
CA LEU A 234 -19.03 -0.81 5.65
C LEU A 234 -18.72 -0.77 4.15
N HIS A 235 -17.91 0.18 3.73
CA HIS A 235 -17.33 0.23 2.38
C HIS A 235 -15.97 -0.44 2.38
N LEU A 236 -15.67 -1.22 1.34
CA LEU A 236 -14.34 -1.75 1.08
C LEU A 236 -14.12 -1.94 -0.42
N ALA A 237 -12.88 -1.74 -0.85
CA ALA A 237 -12.43 -2.06 -2.19
C ALA A 237 -11.36 -3.15 -2.13
N ILE A 238 -11.48 -4.14 -3.02
CA ILE A 238 -10.52 -5.23 -3.14
C ILE A 238 -10.15 -5.46 -4.59
N LYS A 239 -8.95 -6.00 -4.81
CA LYS A 239 -8.56 -6.53 -6.12
C LYS A 239 -7.70 -7.78 -5.94
N SER A 240 -7.86 -8.72 -6.85
CA SER A 240 -7.06 -9.94 -6.94
C SER A 240 -7.14 -10.49 -8.35
N THR A 241 -6.11 -11.23 -8.77
CA THR A 241 -6.16 -12.08 -9.97
C THR A 241 -6.40 -13.56 -9.63
N ASP A 242 -6.36 -13.88 -8.32
CA ASP A 242 -6.47 -15.25 -7.84
C ASP A 242 -7.92 -15.64 -7.56
N ASN A 243 -8.29 -16.87 -7.87
CA ASN A 243 -9.65 -17.36 -7.75
C ASN A 243 -9.93 -18.00 -6.39
N TYR A 244 -9.68 -17.25 -5.32
CA TYR A 244 -9.93 -17.66 -3.94
C TYR A 244 -11.02 -16.82 -3.29
N SER A 245 -11.58 -17.31 -2.18
CA SER A 245 -12.51 -16.55 -1.36
C SER A 245 -11.77 -15.76 -0.28
N HIS A 246 -12.39 -14.68 0.14
CA HIS A 246 -11.88 -13.77 1.15
C HIS A 246 -12.95 -13.58 2.23
N CYS A 247 -12.54 -13.71 3.48
CA CYS A 247 -13.42 -13.57 4.63
C CYS A 247 -13.08 -12.31 5.40
N PHE A 248 -14.09 -11.61 5.84
CA PHE A 248 -13.95 -10.38 6.61
C PHE A 248 -14.86 -10.44 7.84
N TYR A 249 -14.43 -9.79 8.93
CA TYR A 249 -15.31 -9.57 10.08
C TYR A 249 -14.95 -8.27 10.81
N MET A 250 -15.86 -7.81 11.65
CA MET A 250 -15.82 -6.48 12.25
C MET A 250 -15.88 -6.54 13.77
N PHE A 251 -15.33 -5.53 14.43
CA PHE A 251 -15.39 -5.31 15.87
C PHE A 251 -14.93 -6.52 16.71
N GLY A 252 -13.98 -7.28 16.19
CA GLY A 252 -13.43 -8.46 16.85
C GLY A 252 -14.41 -9.65 16.97
N SER A 253 -15.56 -9.60 16.31
CA SER A 253 -16.61 -10.61 16.43
C SER A 253 -16.72 -11.46 15.17
N GLU A 254 -16.39 -12.74 15.28
CA GLU A 254 -16.60 -13.69 14.19
C GLU A 254 -18.07 -13.86 13.78
N ALA A 255 -19.02 -13.49 14.64
CA ALA A 255 -20.44 -13.48 14.30
C ALA A 255 -20.78 -12.39 13.24
N THR A 256 -19.89 -11.48 12.95
CA THR A 256 -20.02 -10.46 11.90
C THR A 256 -19.34 -10.84 10.58
N LYS A 257 -19.00 -12.11 10.40
CA LYS A 257 -18.32 -12.60 9.19
C LYS A 257 -19.16 -12.38 7.93
N PHE A 258 -18.47 -12.04 6.86
CA PHE A 258 -18.96 -12.11 5.50
C PHE A 258 -17.86 -12.57 4.54
N VAL A 259 -18.24 -13.12 3.42
CA VAL A 259 -17.33 -13.72 2.44
C VAL A 259 -17.55 -13.10 1.07
N LEU A 260 -16.47 -12.71 0.44
CA LEU A 260 -16.45 -12.28 -0.96
C LEU A 260 -15.77 -13.35 -1.81
N GLY A 261 -16.43 -13.76 -2.89
CA GLY A 261 -15.90 -14.74 -3.82
C GLY A 261 -16.68 -16.03 -3.87
N LYS A 262 -16.31 -16.87 -4.82
CA LYS A 262 -16.89 -18.20 -5.03
C LYS A 262 -16.14 -19.23 -4.19
N ASN A 263 -16.80 -20.34 -3.92
CA ASN A 263 -16.19 -21.50 -3.26
C ASN A 263 -15.65 -21.17 -1.85
N ALA A 264 -16.44 -20.44 -1.08
CA ALA A 264 -16.06 -20.07 0.28
C ALA A 264 -15.78 -21.30 1.14
N VAL A 265 -14.58 -21.35 1.70
CA VAL A 265 -14.21 -22.29 2.76
C VAL A 265 -14.68 -21.76 4.14
N TYR A 266 -14.99 -20.48 4.20
CA TYR A 266 -15.38 -19.78 5.42
C TYR A 266 -16.89 -19.84 5.63
N ASP A 267 -17.31 -20.01 6.88
CA ASP A 267 -18.71 -19.82 7.29
C ASP A 267 -19.07 -18.33 7.26
N GLY A 268 -20.26 -18.01 6.77
CA GLY A 268 -20.79 -16.63 6.77
C GLY A 268 -21.62 -16.31 5.53
N PRO A 269 -22.32 -15.18 5.51
CA PRO A 269 -23.02 -14.70 4.32
C PRO A 269 -22.05 -14.53 3.16
N ILE A 270 -22.37 -15.11 2.01
CA ILE A 270 -21.58 -15.01 0.79
C ILE A 270 -22.16 -13.88 -0.05
N TYR A 271 -21.32 -12.90 -0.37
CA TYR A 271 -21.62 -11.87 -1.35
C TYR A 271 -21.12 -12.27 -2.73
N ASN A 272 -21.63 -11.59 -3.75
CA ASN A 272 -21.26 -11.87 -5.12
C ASN A 272 -19.74 -11.83 -5.32
N ASP A 273 -19.28 -12.69 -6.23
CA ASP A 273 -17.90 -12.65 -6.67
C ASP A 273 -17.64 -11.38 -7.51
N PHE A 274 -16.40 -11.05 -7.69
CA PHE A 274 -15.93 -9.91 -8.44
C PHE A 274 -15.02 -10.35 -9.61
N THR A 275 -14.76 -9.44 -10.53
CA THR A 275 -13.87 -9.72 -11.67
C THR A 275 -12.44 -9.91 -11.19
N ARG A 276 -11.82 -11.03 -11.56
CA ARG A 276 -10.46 -11.43 -11.15
C ARG A 276 -9.40 -11.02 -12.18
N ASP A 277 -9.49 -9.81 -12.71
CA ASP A 277 -8.59 -9.26 -13.73
C ASP A 277 -7.56 -8.28 -13.17
N GLY A 278 -7.51 -8.13 -11.85
CA GLY A 278 -6.64 -7.17 -11.17
C GLY A 278 -7.19 -5.75 -11.12
N SER A 279 -8.43 -5.52 -11.58
CA SER A 279 -9.13 -4.27 -11.34
C SER A 279 -9.71 -4.21 -9.92
N TRP A 280 -9.97 -2.99 -9.43
CA TRP A 280 -10.63 -2.79 -8.15
C TRP A 280 -12.12 -3.08 -8.27
N ALA A 281 -12.64 -3.85 -7.31
CA ALA A 281 -14.06 -4.06 -7.07
C ALA A 281 -14.44 -3.46 -5.72
N GLU A 282 -15.53 -2.72 -5.66
CA GLU A 282 -16.04 -2.10 -4.42
C GLU A 282 -17.30 -2.79 -3.93
N PHE A 283 -17.49 -2.76 -2.61
CA PHE A 283 -18.64 -3.34 -1.93
C PHE A 283 -19.11 -2.39 -0.83
N ASP A 284 -20.43 -2.27 -0.70
CA ASP A 284 -21.10 -1.62 0.42
C ASP A 284 -21.90 -2.66 1.20
N ILE A 285 -21.42 -3.01 2.37
CA ILE A 285 -22.03 -4.04 3.23
C ILE A 285 -22.99 -3.35 4.20
N PRO A 286 -24.30 -3.59 4.12
CA PRO A 286 -25.26 -2.96 5.01
C PRO A 286 -25.13 -3.49 6.44
N MET A 287 -25.04 -2.61 7.41
CA MET A 287 -24.88 -2.98 8.81
C MET A 287 -26.15 -3.58 9.42
N SER A 288 -27.30 -3.37 8.80
CA SER A 288 -28.55 -4.03 9.21
C SER A 288 -28.48 -5.56 9.16
N ALA A 289 -27.66 -6.11 8.27
CA ALA A 289 -27.42 -7.55 8.21
C ALA A 289 -26.70 -8.10 9.45
N TYR A 290 -26.02 -7.25 10.21
CA TYR A 290 -25.19 -7.60 11.37
C TYR A 290 -25.69 -7.03 12.69
N ALA A 291 -26.80 -6.32 12.71
CA ALA A 291 -27.32 -5.63 13.91
C ALA A 291 -27.43 -6.55 15.12
N SER A 292 -27.97 -7.78 14.93
CA SER A 292 -28.12 -8.77 16.01
C SER A 292 -26.76 -9.26 16.54
N ALA A 293 -25.80 -9.52 15.66
CA ALA A 293 -24.45 -9.93 16.07
C ALA A 293 -23.75 -8.80 16.83
N LEU A 294 -23.85 -7.57 16.32
CA LEU A 294 -23.25 -6.38 16.93
C LEU A 294 -23.88 -6.03 18.28
N ALA A 295 -25.18 -6.30 18.48
CA ALA A 295 -25.84 -6.10 19.78
C ALA A 295 -25.26 -6.98 20.89
N ASN A 296 -24.67 -8.13 20.52
CA ASN A 296 -24.03 -9.07 21.44
C ASN A 296 -22.49 -8.96 21.44
N THR A 297 -21.95 -7.90 20.87
CA THR A 297 -20.52 -7.63 20.80
C THR A 297 -20.18 -6.44 21.67
N THR A 298 -18.98 -6.40 22.23
CA THR A 298 -18.44 -5.26 22.98
C THR A 298 -17.02 -5.00 22.50
N CYS A 299 -16.72 -3.77 22.14
CA CYS A 299 -15.35 -3.38 21.82
C CYS A 299 -14.60 -3.09 23.12
N ALA A 300 -13.42 -3.68 23.25
CA ALA A 300 -12.47 -3.42 24.32
C ALA A 300 -11.11 -3.05 23.74
N ALA A 301 -10.22 -2.56 24.57
CA ALA A 301 -8.83 -2.33 24.19
C ALA A 301 -8.21 -3.61 23.59
N GLY A 302 -7.51 -3.46 22.47
CA GLY A 302 -6.97 -4.58 21.69
C GLY A 302 -7.95 -5.16 20.65
N VAL A 303 -9.13 -4.54 20.46
CA VAL A 303 -10.08 -4.98 19.44
C VAL A 303 -9.51 -4.78 18.03
N ASN A 304 -9.64 -5.79 17.17
CA ASN A 304 -9.50 -5.60 15.73
C ASN A 304 -10.82 -5.05 15.19
N VAL A 305 -10.86 -3.75 14.87
CA VAL A 305 -12.07 -3.12 14.33
C VAL A 305 -12.48 -3.73 13.00
N PHE A 306 -11.49 -4.22 12.25
CA PHE A 306 -11.67 -4.94 11.00
C PHE A 306 -10.61 -6.04 10.84
N VAL A 307 -11.02 -7.16 10.29
CA VAL A 307 -10.15 -8.28 9.95
C VAL A 307 -10.42 -8.72 8.53
N ALA A 308 -9.36 -8.96 7.79
CA ALA A 308 -9.37 -9.57 6.46
C ALA A 308 -8.60 -10.89 6.48
N LEU A 309 -9.19 -11.93 5.92
CA LEU A 309 -8.57 -13.24 5.73
C LEU A 309 -8.65 -13.62 4.26
N THR A 310 -7.59 -14.18 3.74
CA THR A 310 -7.55 -14.76 2.40
C THR A 310 -6.93 -16.14 2.44
N GLU A 311 -7.48 -17.05 1.69
CA GLU A 311 -6.89 -18.37 1.43
C GLU A 311 -6.19 -18.37 0.07
N GLY A 312 -5.45 -19.42 -0.22
CA GLY A 312 -4.80 -19.61 -1.51
C GLY A 312 -3.54 -20.44 -1.42
N VAL A 313 -2.91 -20.64 -2.55
CA VAL A 313 -1.54 -21.18 -2.62
C VAL A 313 -0.53 -20.08 -2.31
N ALA A 314 0.70 -20.47 -1.97
CA ALA A 314 1.79 -19.53 -1.77
C ALA A 314 1.94 -18.58 -2.98
N GLY A 315 1.93 -17.28 -2.71
CA GLY A 315 1.98 -16.23 -3.72
C GLY A 315 0.62 -15.69 -4.14
N ALA A 316 -0.50 -16.34 -3.79
CA ALA A 316 -1.84 -15.77 -4.02
C ALA A 316 -1.99 -14.46 -3.25
N GLN A 317 -2.67 -13.48 -3.85
CA GLN A 317 -2.68 -12.11 -3.34
C GLN A 317 -4.10 -11.53 -3.26
N LEU A 318 -4.40 -10.91 -2.13
CA LEU A 318 -5.51 -9.99 -1.94
C LEU A 318 -4.97 -8.59 -1.68
N ASN A 319 -5.39 -7.62 -2.48
CA ASN A 319 -5.16 -6.21 -2.24
C ASN A 319 -6.43 -5.59 -1.68
N LEU A 320 -6.28 -4.76 -0.68
CA LEU A 320 -7.34 -4.14 0.11
C LEU A 320 -7.11 -2.64 0.20
N ASP A 321 -8.16 -1.86 -0.01
CA ASP A 321 -8.14 -0.40 0.13
C ASP A 321 -9.54 0.14 0.42
N ALA A 322 -9.63 1.43 0.72
CA ALA A 322 -10.89 2.14 0.93
C ALA A 322 -11.82 1.46 1.92
N VAL A 323 -11.26 0.91 3.01
CA VAL A 323 -12.05 0.30 4.08
C VAL A 323 -12.46 1.39 5.06
N TYR A 324 -13.74 1.65 5.16
CA TYR A 324 -14.30 2.60 6.13
C TYR A 324 -15.77 2.32 6.41
N PHE A 325 -16.20 2.57 7.64
CA PHE A 325 -17.62 2.69 7.91
C PHE A 325 -18.13 4.06 7.48
N TYR A 326 -19.38 4.12 7.05
CA TYR A 326 -20.02 5.39 6.78
C TYR A 326 -21.49 5.38 7.20
N LYS A 327 -21.98 6.57 7.55
CA LYS A 327 -23.42 6.86 7.75
C LYS A 327 -23.94 7.58 6.52
N LYS A 328 -25.11 7.16 6.02
CA LYS A 328 -25.80 7.84 4.90
C LYS A 328 -25.98 9.33 5.11
#